data_50134e5f5b69df7e44ec4bbf1127cfbc
#
_entry.id   50134e5f5b69df7e44ec4bbf1127cfbc
#
_cell.length_a   1.000
_cell.length_b   1.000
_cell.length_c   1.000
_cell.angle_alpha   90.00
_cell.angle_beta   90.00
_cell.angle_gamma   90.00
#
_symmetry.space_group_name_H-M   'P 1'
#
loop_
_entity.id
_entity.type
_entity.pdbx_description
1 polymer ?
#
loop_
_entity_poly.entity_id
_entity_poly.type
_entity_poly.pdbx_seq_one_letter_code
_entity_poly.pdbx_strand_id
1 'polypeptide(L)'
;MPEAVIVSALRTPIGTARKGTLRDTNAFDLAHHVVSAVARDLDPARVDDVILGEGRYGGGVLARHAAVTAGLTGVPGLANNRHCAAGMAAVQSAAAGIRAGMDELIIAGGVNSDSTGPRVRFRVGEDEWIDPWVSPSHPNRPDAPNLDMSITVGWNTAVKSGISREEMDAWALRSHRNAISAIDEGRFKEEIVPLGTPHGEFSVDEHPRRDTSLERLAGLKVLHPEIDGFSITAGNSSGSNDGAAALAIASDRLGLPALGVIRGWASVGVDPADTGLAPIEAITKAVARAGISLSEVKLIEINEAFASVPLATVKALDLDTDRVNYSGSGCSLGHPVAATGARMIVTLVHELRRRGGGFGIAALCAGGGMGSATVIEVPAP
;
A
#
# COMPACT_ATOMS: atom_id res chain seq x y z
N MET A 1 -16.19 -21.35 10.87
CA MET A 1 -16.13 -20.53 9.66
C MET A 1 -14.83 -20.92 8.93
N PRO A 2 -14.79 -20.90 7.59
CA PRO A 2 -13.53 -21.13 6.89
C PRO A 2 -12.51 -20.04 7.24
N GLU A 3 -11.22 -20.37 7.18
CA GLU A 3 -10.16 -19.40 7.28
C GLU A 3 -9.78 -18.86 5.90
N ALA A 4 -9.40 -17.58 5.86
CA ALA A 4 -8.89 -16.95 4.64
C ALA A 4 -7.37 -17.11 4.61
N VAL A 5 -6.87 -18.01 3.76
CA VAL A 5 -5.45 -18.30 3.60
C VAL A 5 -4.88 -17.64 2.36
N ILE A 6 -3.67 -17.12 2.46
CA ILE A 6 -2.93 -16.54 1.33
C ILE A 6 -2.17 -17.68 0.66
N VAL A 7 -2.46 -17.95 -0.61
CA VAL A 7 -1.83 -19.04 -1.38
C VAL A 7 -0.84 -18.52 -2.44
N SER A 8 -0.96 -17.25 -2.83
CA SER A 8 -0.01 -16.56 -3.69
C SER A 8 0.08 -15.09 -3.27
N ALA A 9 1.26 -14.47 -3.36
CA ALA A 9 1.48 -13.08 -2.97
C ALA A 9 2.62 -12.51 -3.82
N LEU A 10 2.27 -11.68 -4.82
CA LEU A 10 3.20 -11.17 -5.83
C LEU A 10 2.97 -9.69 -6.10
N ARG A 11 4.01 -9.02 -6.62
CA ARG A 11 3.95 -7.62 -7.02
C ARG A 11 4.85 -7.32 -8.23
N THR A 12 4.60 -6.24 -8.90
CA THR A 12 5.58 -5.64 -9.81
C THR A 12 6.70 -4.97 -8.99
N PRO A 13 7.86 -4.72 -9.58
CA PRO A 13 8.74 -3.71 -9.03
C PRO A 13 8.04 -2.34 -9.07
N ILE A 14 8.45 -1.41 -8.19
CA ILE A 14 7.86 -0.08 -8.06
C ILE A 14 8.66 0.91 -8.89
N GLY A 15 7.98 1.58 -9.83
CA GLY A 15 8.54 2.62 -10.68
C GLY A 15 8.35 4.03 -10.11
N THR A 16 9.27 4.93 -10.43
CA THR A 16 9.11 6.36 -10.16
C THR A 16 8.22 6.97 -11.24
N ALA A 17 7.10 7.54 -10.84
CA ALA A 17 6.13 8.08 -11.79
C ALA A 17 6.72 9.15 -12.74
N ARG A 18 6.25 9.16 -13.97
CA ARG A 18 6.55 10.12 -15.06
C ARG A 18 7.97 10.10 -15.60
N LYS A 19 8.95 9.54 -14.90
CA LYS A 19 10.38 9.52 -15.30
C LYS A 19 11.06 8.17 -15.11
N GLY A 20 10.43 7.25 -14.39
CA GLY A 20 10.96 5.91 -14.14
C GLY A 20 10.67 4.92 -15.27
N THR A 21 11.01 3.68 -15.04
CA THR A 21 10.92 2.59 -16.03
C THR A 21 9.46 2.28 -16.41
N LEU A 22 8.50 2.48 -15.50
CA LEU A 22 7.07 2.24 -15.75
C LEU A 22 6.32 3.45 -16.35
N ARG A 23 7.00 4.55 -16.71
CA ARG A 23 6.35 5.79 -17.16
C ARG A 23 5.41 5.65 -18.37
N ASP A 24 5.65 4.64 -19.21
CA ASP A 24 4.85 4.35 -20.42
C ASP A 24 4.06 3.02 -20.28
N THR A 25 3.98 2.46 -19.06
CA THR A 25 3.21 1.26 -18.74
C THR A 25 1.90 1.67 -18.06
N ASN A 26 0.78 1.36 -18.68
CA ASN A 26 -0.52 1.77 -18.16
C ASN A 26 -1.04 0.82 -17.06
N ALA A 27 -2.06 1.25 -16.34
CA ALA A 27 -2.61 0.46 -15.24
C ALA A 27 -3.27 -0.84 -15.68
N PHE A 28 -3.78 -0.93 -16.91
CA PHE A 28 -4.36 -2.18 -17.44
C PHE A 28 -3.29 -3.24 -17.64
N ASP A 29 -2.11 -2.84 -18.18
CA ASP A 29 -0.97 -3.74 -18.37
C ASP A 29 -0.39 -4.19 -17.02
N LEU A 30 -0.27 -3.27 -16.05
CA LEU A 30 0.16 -3.62 -14.69
C LEU A 30 -0.81 -4.59 -14.00
N ALA A 31 -2.13 -4.35 -14.14
CA ALA A 31 -3.16 -5.22 -13.59
C ALA A 31 -3.13 -6.62 -14.23
N HIS A 32 -3.07 -6.67 -15.57
CA HIS A 32 -2.91 -7.92 -16.31
C HIS A 32 -1.71 -8.72 -15.83
N HIS A 33 -0.55 -8.05 -15.73
CA HIS A 33 0.72 -8.68 -15.36
C HIS A 33 0.66 -9.34 -13.98
N VAL A 34 0.19 -8.61 -12.96
CA VAL A 34 0.16 -9.14 -11.59
C VAL A 34 -0.93 -10.19 -11.39
N VAL A 35 -2.12 -10.00 -12.00
CA VAL A 35 -3.22 -10.98 -11.91
C VAL A 35 -2.84 -12.26 -12.62
N SER A 36 -2.27 -12.20 -13.83
CA SER A 36 -1.79 -13.37 -14.57
C SER A 36 -0.72 -14.13 -13.80
N ALA A 37 0.20 -13.42 -13.14
CA ALA A 37 1.25 -14.06 -12.35
C ALA A 37 0.68 -14.79 -11.13
N VAL A 38 -0.25 -14.17 -10.41
CA VAL A 38 -0.91 -14.79 -9.24
C VAL A 38 -1.81 -15.96 -9.65
N ALA A 39 -2.47 -15.88 -10.81
CA ALA A 39 -3.37 -16.92 -11.30
C ALA A 39 -2.65 -18.14 -11.91
N ARG A 40 -1.35 -18.07 -12.17
CA ARG A 40 -0.61 -19.05 -12.98
C ARG A 40 -0.81 -20.50 -12.56
N ASP A 41 -0.77 -20.75 -11.25
CA ASP A 41 -0.85 -22.09 -10.67
C ASP A 41 -2.24 -22.40 -10.07
N LEU A 42 -3.24 -21.55 -10.36
CA LEU A 42 -4.61 -21.72 -9.90
C LEU A 42 -5.46 -22.38 -10.97
N ASP A 43 -6.46 -23.17 -10.56
CA ASP A 43 -7.51 -23.62 -11.44
C ASP A 43 -8.45 -22.45 -11.78
N PRO A 44 -8.51 -21.98 -13.05
CA PRO A 44 -9.35 -20.86 -13.43
C PRO A 44 -10.85 -21.07 -13.13
N ALA A 45 -11.31 -22.32 -13.13
CA ALA A 45 -12.71 -22.65 -12.84
C ALA A 45 -13.09 -22.48 -11.36
N ARG A 46 -12.10 -22.33 -10.48
CA ARG A 46 -12.29 -22.17 -9.05
C ARG A 46 -12.15 -20.73 -8.56
N VAL A 47 -11.76 -19.80 -9.43
CA VAL A 47 -11.65 -18.38 -9.07
C VAL A 47 -13.04 -17.75 -9.11
N ASP A 48 -13.52 -17.27 -7.97
CA ASP A 48 -14.85 -16.67 -7.81
C ASP A 48 -14.88 -15.20 -8.22
N ASP A 49 -13.84 -14.41 -7.88
CA ASP A 49 -13.77 -12.99 -8.20
C ASP A 49 -12.33 -12.47 -8.31
N VAL A 50 -12.17 -11.32 -8.97
CA VAL A 50 -10.95 -10.50 -8.94
C VAL A 50 -11.32 -9.13 -8.37
N ILE A 51 -10.73 -8.76 -7.23
CA ILE A 51 -11.00 -7.48 -6.55
C ILE A 51 -9.74 -6.62 -6.54
N LEU A 52 -9.74 -5.50 -7.28
CA LEU A 52 -8.60 -4.59 -7.29
C LEU A 52 -8.96 -3.20 -6.75
N GLY A 53 -8.08 -2.70 -5.88
CA GLY A 53 -8.05 -1.30 -5.49
C GLY A 53 -7.58 -0.45 -6.67
N GLU A 54 -8.36 0.59 -7.00
CA GLU A 54 -8.04 1.57 -8.03
C GLU A 54 -8.44 2.96 -7.56
N GLY A 55 -7.52 3.93 -7.66
CA GLY A 55 -7.76 5.26 -7.09
C GLY A 55 -8.15 6.32 -8.10
N ARG A 56 -7.71 6.20 -9.35
CA ARG A 56 -7.76 7.28 -10.34
C ARG A 56 -8.41 6.90 -11.66
N TYR A 57 -8.87 5.67 -11.82
CA TYR A 57 -9.40 5.14 -13.07
C TYR A 57 -10.94 5.10 -13.07
N GLY A 58 -11.57 6.16 -12.61
CA GLY A 58 -13.03 6.23 -12.52
C GLY A 58 -13.73 5.94 -13.85
N GLY A 59 -14.47 4.83 -13.92
CA GLY A 59 -15.29 4.43 -15.05
C GLY A 59 -14.89 3.15 -15.78
N GLY A 60 -13.73 2.58 -15.54
CA GLY A 60 -13.38 1.22 -15.95
C GLY A 60 -13.24 0.32 -14.74
N VAL A 61 -13.37 -0.98 -14.91
CA VAL A 61 -13.08 -1.96 -13.87
C VAL A 61 -11.80 -2.67 -14.25
N LEU A 62 -10.65 -2.21 -13.73
CA LEU A 62 -9.33 -2.80 -14.01
C LEU A 62 -9.30 -4.28 -13.67
N ALA A 63 -9.95 -4.67 -12.56
CA ALA A 63 -10.06 -6.06 -12.14
C ALA A 63 -10.70 -6.95 -13.20
N ARG A 64 -11.82 -6.52 -13.79
CA ARG A 64 -12.49 -7.30 -14.84
C ARG A 64 -11.66 -7.36 -16.12
N HIS A 65 -11.06 -6.24 -16.51
CA HIS A 65 -10.15 -6.22 -17.67
C HIS A 65 -8.97 -7.19 -17.45
N ALA A 66 -8.34 -7.17 -16.28
CA ALA A 66 -7.24 -8.06 -15.95
C ALA A 66 -7.67 -9.53 -15.92
N ALA A 67 -8.84 -9.84 -15.36
CA ALA A 67 -9.40 -11.19 -15.37
C ALA A 67 -9.56 -11.73 -16.81
N VAL A 68 -10.18 -10.94 -17.69
CA VAL A 68 -10.38 -11.34 -19.11
C VAL A 68 -9.05 -11.56 -19.82
N THR A 69 -8.11 -10.63 -19.68
CA THR A 69 -6.81 -10.70 -20.36
C THR A 69 -5.89 -11.78 -19.77
N ALA A 70 -6.10 -12.17 -18.51
CA ALA A 70 -5.43 -13.30 -17.86
C ALA A 70 -6.07 -14.67 -18.18
N GLY A 71 -7.10 -14.72 -19.05
CA GLY A 71 -7.79 -15.95 -19.40
C GLY A 71 -8.91 -16.37 -18.44
N LEU A 72 -9.20 -15.58 -17.41
CA LEU A 72 -10.26 -15.81 -16.43
C LEU A 72 -11.60 -15.24 -16.94
N THR A 73 -12.04 -15.63 -18.14
CA THR A 73 -13.19 -15.01 -18.81
C THR A 73 -14.53 -15.25 -18.11
N GLY A 74 -14.65 -16.32 -17.32
CA GLY A 74 -15.82 -16.61 -16.50
C GLY A 74 -15.88 -15.86 -15.16
N VAL A 75 -14.78 -15.18 -14.77
CA VAL A 75 -14.64 -14.56 -13.45
C VAL A 75 -15.04 -13.09 -13.49
N PRO A 76 -15.93 -12.61 -12.60
CA PRO A 76 -16.27 -11.19 -12.49
C PRO A 76 -15.08 -10.35 -12.05
N GLY A 77 -15.27 -9.06 -11.88
CA GLY A 77 -14.25 -8.16 -11.37
C GLY A 77 -14.88 -7.00 -10.61
N LEU A 78 -14.32 -6.68 -9.45
CA LEU A 78 -14.75 -5.61 -8.59
C LEU A 78 -13.66 -4.55 -8.43
N ALA A 79 -14.01 -3.29 -8.69
CA ALA A 79 -13.20 -2.13 -8.35
C ALA A 79 -13.58 -1.60 -6.97
N ASN A 80 -12.59 -1.33 -6.11
CA ASN A 80 -12.83 -0.59 -4.89
C ASN A 80 -11.90 0.63 -4.78
N ASN A 81 -12.32 1.60 -3.99
CA ASN A 81 -11.52 2.77 -3.67
C ASN A 81 -11.64 3.11 -2.18
N ARG A 82 -10.50 3.09 -1.51
CA ARG A 82 -10.29 3.60 -0.15
C ARG A 82 -9.01 4.43 -0.13
N HIS A 83 -8.79 5.24 -1.17
CA HIS A 83 -7.55 6.00 -1.37
C HIS A 83 -6.31 5.11 -1.17
N CYS A 84 -5.35 5.51 -0.34
CA CYS A 84 -4.12 4.75 -0.10
C CYS A 84 -4.36 3.31 0.41
N ALA A 85 -5.50 3.07 1.06
CA ALA A 85 -5.86 1.76 1.58
C ALA A 85 -6.68 0.88 0.59
N ALA A 86 -6.87 1.30 -0.67
CA ALA A 86 -7.72 0.58 -1.62
C ALA A 86 -7.29 -0.88 -1.83
N GLY A 87 -5.99 -1.13 -2.06
CA GLY A 87 -5.47 -2.50 -2.22
C GLY A 87 -5.60 -3.36 -0.96
N MET A 88 -5.39 -2.76 0.22
CA MET A 88 -5.64 -3.48 1.49
C MET A 88 -7.13 -3.79 1.68
N ALA A 89 -8.02 -2.87 1.32
CA ALA A 89 -9.45 -3.08 1.39
C ALA A 89 -9.94 -4.18 0.43
N ALA A 90 -9.31 -4.33 -0.74
CA ALA A 90 -9.56 -5.45 -1.65
C ALA A 90 -9.24 -6.79 -0.97
N VAL A 91 -8.05 -6.90 -0.35
CA VAL A 91 -7.63 -8.10 0.41
C VAL A 91 -8.58 -8.37 1.59
N GLN A 92 -8.98 -7.35 2.33
CA GLN A 92 -9.92 -7.47 3.44
C GLN A 92 -11.31 -7.92 2.98
N SER A 93 -11.79 -7.43 1.83
CA SER A 93 -13.08 -7.83 1.25
C SER A 93 -13.06 -9.28 0.79
N ALA A 94 -12.00 -9.71 0.14
CA ALA A 94 -11.81 -11.12 -0.24
C ALA A 94 -11.79 -12.04 0.99
N ALA A 95 -11.03 -11.68 2.02
CA ALA A 95 -11.00 -12.44 3.26
C ALA A 95 -12.37 -12.50 3.95
N ALA A 96 -13.16 -11.44 3.87
CA ALA A 96 -14.51 -11.40 4.42
C ALA A 96 -15.48 -12.32 3.66
N GLY A 97 -15.47 -12.30 2.32
CA GLY A 97 -16.28 -13.19 1.47
C GLY A 97 -15.99 -14.67 1.74
N ILE A 98 -14.71 -15.02 1.81
CA ILE A 98 -14.26 -16.39 2.12
C ILE A 98 -14.70 -16.80 3.54
N ARG A 99 -14.46 -15.94 4.57
CA ARG A 99 -14.87 -16.27 5.94
C ARG A 99 -16.39 -16.34 6.13
N ALA A 100 -17.14 -15.61 5.32
CA ALA A 100 -18.60 -15.71 5.27
C ALA A 100 -19.08 -17.00 4.56
N GLY A 101 -18.20 -17.70 3.84
CA GLY A 101 -18.52 -18.90 3.06
C GLY A 101 -19.28 -18.61 1.77
N MET A 102 -19.18 -17.37 1.26
CA MET A 102 -19.78 -16.93 -0.01
C MET A 102 -18.86 -17.26 -1.19
N ASP A 103 -17.55 -17.21 -0.97
CA ASP A 103 -16.51 -17.43 -1.96
C ASP A 103 -15.48 -18.44 -1.45
N GLU A 104 -14.75 -19.09 -2.35
CA GLU A 104 -13.70 -20.05 -2.02
C GLU A 104 -12.30 -19.61 -2.46
N LEU A 105 -12.17 -18.82 -3.55
CA LEU A 105 -10.89 -18.36 -4.09
C LEU A 105 -11.04 -17.02 -4.79
N ILE A 106 -10.39 -16.00 -4.27
CA ILE A 106 -10.43 -14.63 -4.80
C ILE A 106 -9.01 -14.14 -5.06
N ILE A 107 -8.78 -13.49 -6.20
CA ILE A 107 -7.57 -12.72 -6.46
C ILE A 107 -7.83 -11.27 -6.03
N ALA A 108 -7.08 -10.76 -5.06
CA ALA A 108 -7.29 -9.43 -4.51
C ALA A 108 -5.99 -8.62 -4.45
N GLY A 109 -6.06 -7.34 -4.77
CA GLY A 109 -4.87 -6.49 -4.77
C GLY A 109 -5.16 -5.03 -5.09
N GLY A 110 -4.20 -4.37 -5.72
CA GLY A 110 -4.37 -2.98 -6.14
C GLY A 110 -3.36 -2.57 -7.21
N VAL A 111 -3.72 -1.56 -7.98
CA VAL A 111 -2.94 -1.06 -9.11
C VAL A 111 -2.92 0.46 -9.08
N ASN A 112 -1.77 1.05 -9.36
CA ASN A 112 -1.60 2.48 -9.52
C ASN A 112 -0.65 2.80 -10.66
N SER A 113 -1.03 3.73 -11.52
CA SER A 113 -0.10 4.41 -12.44
C SER A 113 -0.40 5.90 -12.42
N ASP A 114 0.48 6.65 -11.75
CA ASP A 114 0.45 8.12 -11.79
C ASP A 114 1.01 8.67 -13.11
N SER A 115 1.79 7.85 -13.81
CA SER A 115 2.39 8.20 -15.11
C SER A 115 1.35 8.30 -16.21
N THR A 116 0.41 7.36 -16.25
CA THR A 116 -0.57 7.20 -17.33
C THR A 116 -2.02 7.40 -16.86
N GLY A 117 -2.20 7.92 -15.66
CA GLY A 117 -3.53 8.18 -15.10
C GLY A 117 -4.37 9.12 -15.99
N PRO A 118 -5.67 8.88 -16.13
CA PRO A 118 -6.54 9.71 -16.96
C PRO A 118 -6.63 11.14 -16.41
N ARG A 119 -6.75 12.11 -17.32
CA ARG A 119 -7.12 13.47 -16.97
C ARG A 119 -8.64 13.57 -16.95
N VAL A 120 -9.19 13.89 -15.80
CA VAL A 120 -10.63 14.00 -15.58
C VAL A 120 -11.02 15.47 -15.55
N ARG A 121 -12.17 15.82 -16.13
CA ARG A 121 -12.82 17.12 -15.99
C ARG A 121 -14.19 16.95 -15.36
N PHE A 122 -14.60 17.92 -14.56
CA PHE A 122 -15.85 17.89 -13.83
C PHE A 122 -16.71 19.11 -14.19
N ARG A 123 -17.99 18.87 -14.53
CA ARG A 123 -18.93 19.93 -14.90
C ARG A 123 -19.45 20.62 -13.63
N VAL A 124 -19.34 21.95 -13.57
CA VAL A 124 -19.81 22.76 -12.45
C VAL A 124 -20.93 23.72 -12.84
N GLY A 125 -21.16 23.95 -14.13
CA GLY A 125 -22.21 24.80 -14.70
C GLY A 125 -22.62 24.36 -16.08
N GLU A 126 -23.46 25.13 -16.79
CA GLU A 126 -23.99 24.75 -18.11
C GLU A 126 -22.88 24.56 -19.15
N ASP A 127 -21.90 25.46 -19.19
CA ASP A 127 -20.68 25.34 -20.02
C ASP A 127 -19.39 25.52 -19.23
N GLU A 128 -19.45 25.31 -17.92
CA GLU A 128 -18.30 25.50 -17.01
C GLU A 128 -17.73 24.16 -16.50
N TRP A 129 -16.41 24.00 -16.62
CA TRP A 129 -15.71 22.79 -16.25
C TRP A 129 -14.46 23.12 -15.43
N ILE A 130 -14.20 22.30 -14.41
CA ILE A 130 -12.90 22.23 -13.75
C ILE A 130 -12.03 21.19 -14.47
N ASP A 131 -10.87 21.59 -14.96
CA ASP A 131 -9.95 20.73 -15.73
C ASP A 131 -8.48 21.12 -15.46
N PRO A 132 -7.64 20.25 -14.90
CA PRO A 132 -8.00 18.90 -14.41
C PRO A 132 -8.80 18.94 -13.12
N TRP A 133 -9.73 18.00 -12.98
CA TRP A 133 -10.44 17.79 -11.73
C TRP A 133 -9.84 16.63 -10.95
N VAL A 134 -9.64 16.82 -9.64
CA VAL A 134 -9.24 15.78 -8.70
C VAL A 134 -10.37 15.61 -7.69
N SER A 135 -10.83 14.37 -7.52
CA SER A 135 -11.86 14.06 -6.55
C SER A 135 -11.40 14.40 -5.14
N PRO A 136 -12.12 15.24 -4.40
CA PRO A 136 -11.77 15.57 -3.03
C PRO A 136 -11.93 14.33 -2.13
N SER A 137 -10.99 14.13 -1.20
CA SER A 137 -11.09 13.05 -0.21
C SER A 137 -12.09 13.36 0.91
N HIS A 138 -12.34 14.66 1.16
CA HIS A 138 -13.26 15.20 2.17
C HIS A 138 -13.59 16.67 1.82
N PRO A 139 -14.57 17.31 2.46
CA PRO A 139 -14.81 18.74 2.30
C PRO A 139 -13.56 19.54 2.67
N ASN A 140 -13.22 20.55 1.85
CA ASN A 140 -12.03 21.35 2.09
C ASN A 140 -12.14 22.16 3.38
N ARG A 141 -11.09 22.15 4.20
CA ARG A 141 -11.00 22.89 5.45
C ARG A 141 -9.61 23.55 5.58
N PRO A 142 -9.49 24.71 6.25
CA PRO A 142 -8.18 25.36 6.44
C PRO A 142 -7.15 24.51 7.18
N ASP A 143 -7.59 23.71 8.17
CA ASP A 143 -6.75 22.80 8.96
C ASP A 143 -6.57 21.41 8.33
N ALA A 144 -7.34 21.13 7.27
CA ALA A 144 -7.26 19.89 6.50
C ALA A 144 -7.58 20.17 5.02
N PRO A 145 -6.66 20.77 4.25
CA PRO A 145 -6.84 20.98 2.82
C PRO A 145 -6.93 19.63 2.09
N ASN A 146 -8.05 19.40 1.37
CA ASN A 146 -8.40 18.09 0.82
C ASN A 146 -7.55 17.63 -0.38
N LEU A 147 -6.78 18.52 -0.99
CA LEU A 147 -5.87 18.22 -2.11
C LEU A 147 -4.40 18.30 -1.71
N ASP A 148 -4.08 18.74 -0.50
CA ASP A 148 -2.71 18.86 -0.01
C ASP A 148 -2.45 17.91 1.16
N MET A 149 -1.98 16.71 0.84
CA MET A 149 -1.69 15.71 1.86
C MET A 149 -0.40 16.03 2.64
N SER A 150 0.47 16.92 2.13
CA SER A 150 1.67 17.31 2.89
C SER A 150 1.30 18.13 4.14
N ILE A 151 0.24 18.92 4.07
CA ILE A 151 -0.34 19.63 5.22
C ILE A 151 -1.21 18.65 6.02
N THR A 152 -2.25 18.10 5.38
CA THR A 152 -3.30 17.32 6.06
C THR A 152 -2.77 16.06 6.74
N VAL A 153 -1.82 15.36 6.12
CA VAL A 153 -1.25 14.13 6.67
C VAL A 153 0.11 14.41 7.30
N GLY A 154 1.07 14.90 6.50
CA GLY A 154 2.47 15.02 6.93
C GLY A 154 2.66 15.99 8.09
N TRP A 155 2.31 17.23 7.85
CA TRP A 155 2.54 18.34 8.79
C TRP A 155 1.66 18.24 10.04
N ASN A 156 0.36 18.04 9.87
CA ASN A 156 -0.55 17.90 11.01
C ASN A 156 -0.10 16.77 11.96
N THR A 157 0.32 15.62 11.40
CA THR A 157 0.82 14.51 12.22
C THR A 157 2.10 14.88 12.96
N ALA A 158 3.06 15.55 12.29
CA ALA A 158 4.31 15.98 12.91
C ALA A 158 4.05 16.94 14.08
N VAL A 159 3.22 17.97 13.87
CA VAL A 159 2.87 18.95 14.91
C VAL A 159 2.15 18.30 16.09
N LYS A 160 1.10 17.52 15.83
CA LYS A 160 0.28 16.89 16.88
C LYS A 160 1.06 15.87 17.72
N SER A 161 2.07 15.22 17.12
CA SER A 161 2.89 14.20 17.79
C SER A 161 4.23 14.75 18.32
N GLY A 162 4.53 16.03 18.11
CA GLY A 162 5.79 16.64 18.50
C GLY A 162 7.00 15.98 17.85
N ILE A 163 6.93 15.77 16.52
CA ILE A 163 7.98 15.13 15.73
C ILE A 163 8.74 16.20 14.96
N SER A 164 10.06 16.23 15.16
CA SER A 164 10.93 17.19 14.52
C SER A 164 11.27 16.85 13.07
N ARG A 165 11.83 17.81 12.35
CA ARG A 165 12.36 17.62 11.00
C ARG A 165 13.49 16.58 10.98
N GLU A 166 14.37 16.63 11.96
CA GLU A 166 15.54 15.76 12.10
C GLU A 166 15.12 14.31 12.33
N GLU A 167 14.09 14.08 13.17
CA GLU A 167 13.53 12.75 13.39
C GLU A 167 12.94 12.17 12.10
N MET A 168 12.21 12.98 11.33
CA MET A 168 11.65 12.56 10.05
C MET A 168 12.72 12.25 9.00
N ASP A 169 13.75 13.09 8.91
CA ASP A 169 14.86 12.87 7.98
C ASP A 169 15.69 11.64 8.37
N ALA A 170 15.91 11.39 9.67
CA ALA A 170 16.56 10.17 10.16
C ALA A 170 15.74 8.91 9.85
N TRP A 171 14.42 8.98 10.01
CA TRP A 171 13.52 7.88 9.63
C TRP A 171 13.57 7.60 8.11
N ALA A 172 13.50 8.62 7.29
CA ALA A 172 13.58 8.47 5.84
C ALA A 172 14.92 7.85 5.39
N LEU A 173 16.04 8.29 5.99
CA LEU A 173 17.35 7.69 5.73
C LEU A 173 17.38 6.21 6.13
N ARG A 174 16.82 5.86 7.30
CA ARG A 174 16.70 4.47 7.75
C ARG A 174 15.85 3.65 6.75
N SER A 175 14.73 4.19 6.29
CA SER A 175 13.87 3.55 5.30
C SER A 175 14.65 3.22 4.02
N HIS A 176 15.41 4.19 3.47
CA HIS A 176 16.25 3.95 2.29
C HIS A 176 17.31 2.87 2.52
N ARG A 177 18.01 2.90 3.66
CA ARG A 177 19.02 1.89 4.00
C ARG A 177 18.41 0.48 4.10
N ASN A 178 17.24 0.36 4.73
CA ASN A 178 16.52 -0.91 4.86
C ASN A 178 16.09 -1.45 3.49
N ALA A 179 15.56 -0.61 2.60
CA ALA A 179 15.17 -1.00 1.25
C ALA A 179 16.38 -1.44 0.41
N ILE A 180 17.49 -0.71 0.50
CA ILE A 180 18.73 -1.06 -0.21
C ILE A 180 19.31 -2.38 0.28
N SER A 181 19.36 -2.59 1.61
CA SER A 181 19.77 -3.87 2.19
C SER A 181 18.87 -5.01 1.68
N ALA A 182 17.54 -4.80 1.63
CA ALA A 182 16.60 -5.79 1.10
C ALA A 182 16.85 -6.14 -0.37
N ILE A 183 17.16 -5.14 -1.19
CA ILE A 183 17.51 -5.33 -2.60
C ILE A 183 18.83 -6.10 -2.73
N ASP A 184 19.87 -5.67 -2.04
CA ASP A 184 21.23 -6.23 -2.14
C ASP A 184 21.29 -7.68 -1.63
N GLU A 185 20.53 -8.00 -0.58
CA GLU A 185 20.35 -9.35 -0.05
C GLU A 185 19.38 -10.21 -0.88
N GLY A 186 18.73 -9.63 -1.90
CA GLY A 186 17.80 -10.34 -2.77
C GLY A 186 16.49 -10.73 -2.08
N ARG A 187 16.11 -10.04 -1.00
CA ARG A 187 14.90 -10.37 -0.21
C ARG A 187 13.59 -10.19 -0.99
N PHE A 188 13.58 -9.37 -2.03
CA PHE A 188 12.41 -9.14 -2.87
C PHE A 188 12.27 -10.09 -4.08
N LYS A 189 13.23 -11.00 -4.30
CA LYS A 189 13.23 -11.87 -5.49
C LYS A 189 12.02 -12.79 -5.60
N GLU A 190 11.49 -13.25 -4.48
CA GLU A 190 10.36 -14.18 -4.45
C GLU A 190 9.00 -13.46 -4.58
N GLU A 191 8.96 -12.16 -4.34
CA GLU A 191 7.72 -11.37 -4.40
C GLU A 191 7.59 -10.54 -5.67
N ILE A 192 8.71 -10.18 -6.32
CA ILE A 192 8.72 -9.37 -7.55
C ILE A 192 8.59 -10.26 -8.78
N VAL A 193 7.59 -9.95 -9.61
CA VAL A 193 7.45 -10.52 -10.95
C VAL A 193 8.09 -9.55 -11.94
N PRO A 194 9.21 -9.94 -12.61
CA PRO A 194 9.83 -9.12 -13.63
C PRO A 194 8.86 -8.76 -14.76
N LEU A 195 8.93 -7.55 -15.26
CA LEU A 195 8.01 -6.98 -16.23
C LEU A 195 8.78 -6.47 -17.45
N GLY A 196 8.40 -6.90 -18.64
CA GLY A 196 8.87 -6.31 -19.90
C GLY A 196 8.23 -4.94 -20.11
N THR A 197 9.05 -3.91 -20.34
CA THR A 197 8.58 -2.54 -20.61
C THR A 197 9.17 -2.02 -21.92
N PRO A 198 8.66 -0.92 -22.48
CA PRO A 198 9.31 -0.26 -23.63
C PRO A 198 10.76 0.18 -23.36
N HIS A 199 11.17 0.22 -22.08
CA HIS A 199 12.50 0.62 -21.64
C HIS A 199 13.39 -0.54 -21.20
N GLY A 200 12.98 -1.79 -21.48
CA GLY A 200 13.68 -3.03 -21.12
C GLY A 200 12.97 -3.79 -19.98
N GLU A 201 13.61 -4.87 -19.53
CA GLU A 201 13.11 -5.65 -18.40
C GLU A 201 13.26 -4.84 -17.10
N PHE A 202 12.20 -4.82 -16.29
CA PHE A 202 12.16 -4.16 -15.01
C PHE A 202 11.90 -5.19 -13.90
N SER A 203 12.87 -5.37 -13.01
CA SER A 203 12.87 -6.45 -12.00
C SER A 203 13.33 -5.99 -10.61
N VAL A 204 13.67 -4.70 -10.44
CA VAL A 204 14.17 -4.14 -9.17
C VAL A 204 13.50 -2.80 -8.89
N ASP A 205 13.09 -2.57 -7.66
CA ASP A 205 12.55 -1.27 -7.24
C ASP A 205 13.58 -0.16 -7.47
N GLU A 206 13.20 0.89 -8.20
CA GLU A 206 14.14 1.93 -8.63
C GLU A 206 14.11 3.20 -7.77
N HIS A 207 13.14 3.32 -6.85
CA HIS A 207 12.98 4.52 -6.05
C HIS A 207 13.99 4.67 -4.89
N PRO A 208 14.52 3.59 -4.24
CA PRO A 208 15.47 3.68 -3.15
C PRO A 208 16.76 4.41 -3.56
N ARG A 209 17.20 5.36 -2.75
CA ARG A 209 18.35 6.24 -3.04
C ARG A 209 19.58 5.81 -2.26
N ARG A 210 20.57 5.23 -2.95
CA ARG A 210 21.83 4.75 -2.37
C ARG A 210 22.74 5.86 -1.86
N ASP A 211 22.61 7.04 -2.42
CA ASP A 211 23.46 8.20 -2.17
C ASP A 211 22.85 9.22 -1.20
N THR A 212 21.71 8.89 -0.55
CA THR A 212 21.10 9.79 0.43
C THR A 212 21.86 9.80 1.76
N SER A 213 21.87 10.96 2.41
CA SER A 213 22.50 11.17 3.73
C SER A 213 21.68 12.18 4.53
N LEU A 214 21.96 12.30 5.83
CA LEU A 214 21.30 13.32 6.67
C LEU A 214 21.58 14.73 6.18
N GLU A 215 22.81 15.02 5.71
CA GLU A 215 23.18 16.35 5.18
C GLU A 215 22.37 16.68 3.91
N ARG A 216 22.19 15.69 3.01
CA ARG A 216 21.38 15.87 1.81
C ARG A 216 19.91 16.09 2.14
N LEU A 217 19.36 15.32 3.09
CA LEU A 217 17.98 15.47 3.54
C LEU A 217 17.76 16.82 4.21
N ALA A 218 18.65 17.21 5.13
CA ALA A 218 18.59 18.51 5.81
C ALA A 218 18.65 19.69 4.83
N GLY A 219 19.39 19.57 3.71
CA GLY A 219 19.48 20.56 2.67
C GLY A 219 18.25 20.71 1.78
N LEU A 220 17.24 19.83 1.89
CA LEU A 220 16.02 19.91 1.10
C LEU A 220 15.09 21.03 1.58
N LYS A 221 14.54 21.76 0.61
CA LYS A 221 13.55 22.81 0.88
C LYS A 221 12.25 22.17 1.39
N VAL A 222 11.62 22.84 2.34
CA VAL A 222 10.26 22.49 2.78
C VAL A 222 9.26 22.73 1.65
N LEU A 223 8.16 21.97 1.64
CA LEU A 223 7.16 22.08 0.58
C LEU A 223 6.33 23.37 0.70
N HIS A 224 6.16 23.89 1.92
CA HIS A 224 5.41 25.12 2.20
C HIS A 224 6.28 26.11 3.01
N PRO A 225 7.19 26.87 2.36
CA PRO A 225 8.02 27.84 3.05
C PRO A 225 7.24 29.04 3.61
N GLU A 226 6.01 29.24 3.18
CA GLU A 226 5.09 30.26 3.68
C GLU A 226 4.43 29.89 5.02
N ILE A 227 4.52 28.63 5.44
CA ILE A 227 4.01 28.17 6.75
C ILE A 227 5.18 28.13 7.74
N ASP A 228 5.08 28.92 8.80
CA ASP A 228 6.12 28.97 9.83
C ASP A 228 6.32 27.62 10.52
N GLY A 229 7.58 27.21 10.63
CA GLY A 229 7.95 25.92 11.22
C GLY A 229 7.64 24.69 10.37
N PHE A 230 7.15 24.82 9.12
CA PHE A 230 6.83 23.67 8.27
C PHE A 230 8.05 22.79 8.04
N SER A 231 7.91 21.48 8.21
CA SER A 231 9.04 20.53 8.22
C SER A 231 8.98 19.42 7.18
N ILE A 232 7.90 19.36 6.39
CA ILE A 232 7.76 18.32 5.34
C ILE A 232 8.53 18.72 4.09
N THR A 233 9.29 17.77 3.56
CA THR A 233 10.08 17.91 2.33
C THR A 233 9.86 16.71 1.41
N ALA A 234 10.38 16.79 0.19
CA ALA A 234 10.40 15.65 -0.71
C ALA A 234 11.23 14.46 -0.18
N GLY A 235 12.14 14.69 0.79
CA GLY A 235 13.01 13.65 1.34
C GLY A 235 12.38 12.85 2.48
N ASN A 236 11.43 13.44 3.22
CA ASN A 236 10.70 12.78 4.29
C ASN A 236 9.23 12.48 3.94
N SER A 237 8.94 12.48 2.63
CA SER A 237 7.66 12.12 2.02
C SER A 237 7.85 10.93 1.09
N SER A 238 6.78 10.19 0.84
CA SER A 238 6.76 9.20 -0.24
C SER A 238 6.80 9.86 -1.62
N GLY A 239 7.32 9.15 -2.62
CA GLY A 239 7.23 9.58 -4.01
C GLY A 239 5.85 9.31 -4.63
N SER A 240 5.62 9.89 -5.83
CA SER A 240 4.57 9.42 -6.74
C SER A 240 5.10 8.22 -7.51
N ASN A 241 4.38 7.11 -7.53
CA ASN A 241 4.90 5.84 -8.00
C ASN A 241 3.87 5.05 -8.80
N ASP A 242 4.39 4.19 -9.68
CA ASP A 242 3.65 3.24 -10.48
C ASP A 242 3.94 1.82 -10.01
N GLY A 243 2.92 0.97 -9.97
CA GLY A 243 3.08 -0.43 -9.58
C GLY A 243 1.77 -1.13 -9.27
N ALA A 244 1.84 -2.45 -9.14
CA ALA A 244 0.73 -3.31 -8.82
C ALA A 244 1.14 -4.42 -7.85
N ALA A 245 0.19 -4.87 -7.04
CA ALA A 245 0.36 -6.03 -6.17
C ALA A 245 -0.94 -6.81 -6.07
N ALA A 246 -0.86 -8.13 -6.04
CA ALA A 246 -2.01 -9.00 -5.87
C ALA A 246 -1.67 -10.24 -5.04
N LEU A 247 -2.71 -10.77 -4.40
CA LEU A 247 -2.66 -11.99 -3.63
C LEU A 247 -3.80 -12.92 -4.09
N ALA A 248 -3.58 -14.22 -4.11
CA ALA A 248 -4.64 -15.19 -4.16
C ALA A 248 -5.01 -15.58 -2.72
N ILE A 249 -6.27 -15.39 -2.38
CA ILE A 249 -6.82 -15.66 -1.06
C ILE A 249 -7.84 -16.77 -1.21
N ALA A 250 -7.61 -17.86 -0.49
CA ALA A 250 -8.42 -19.07 -0.59
C ALA A 250 -9.08 -19.44 0.74
N SER A 251 -10.15 -20.20 0.67
CA SER A 251 -10.65 -20.94 1.81
C SER A 251 -9.65 -22.05 2.18
N ASP A 252 -9.34 -22.23 3.45
CA ASP A 252 -8.54 -23.34 3.96
C ASP A 252 -9.10 -24.71 3.56
N ARG A 253 -10.41 -24.78 3.30
CA ARG A 253 -11.11 -25.99 2.84
C ARG A 253 -10.67 -26.49 1.45
N LEU A 254 -10.04 -25.62 0.65
CA LEU A 254 -9.49 -25.99 -0.65
C LEU A 254 -8.23 -26.85 -0.54
N GLY A 255 -7.58 -26.88 0.64
CA GLY A 255 -6.36 -27.65 0.87
C GLY A 255 -5.16 -27.17 0.07
N LEU A 256 -5.17 -25.92 -0.43
CA LEU A 256 -4.03 -25.33 -1.15
C LEU A 256 -2.89 -24.99 -0.18
N PRO A 257 -1.62 -25.10 -0.62
CA PRO A 257 -0.48 -24.68 0.20
C PRO A 257 -0.58 -23.22 0.61
N ALA A 258 -0.67 -22.96 1.93
CA ALA A 258 -0.80 -21.63 2.46
C ALA A 258 0.55 -20.98 2.72
N LEU A 259 0.73 -19.73 2.26
CA LEU A 259 1.84 -18.86 2.62
C LEU A 259 1.61 -18.16 3.97
N GLY A 260 0.35 -17.95 4.33
CA GLY A 260 -0.09 -17.29 5.55
C GLY A 260 -1.60 -17.28 5.69
N VAL A 261 -2.08 -16.80 6.82
CA VAL A 261 -3.51 -16.69 7.17
C VAL A 261 -3.84 -15.26 7.52
N ILE A 262 -4.97 -14.73 7.06
CA ILE A 262 -5.47 -13.41 7.44
C ILE A 262 -6.28 -13.58 8.75
N ARG A 263 -5.69 -13.15 9.87
CA ARG A 263 -6.28 -13.35 11.21
C ARG A 263 -7.29 -12.29 11.59
N GLY A 264 -7.03 -11.03 11.21
CA GLY A 264 -7.91 -9.93 11.59
C GLY A 264 -7.60 -8.67 10.80
N TRP A 265 -8.57 -7.78 10.75
CA TRP A 265 -8.38 -6.48 10.10
C TRP A 265 -9.32 -5.43 10.68
N ALA A 266 -8.97 -4.17 10.48
CA ALA A 266 -9.83 -3.04 10.79
C ALA A 266 -9.62 -1.91 9.82
N SER A 267 -10.69 -1.18 9.54
CA SER A 267 -10.65 0.15 8.97
C SER A 267 -11.37 1.10 9.93
N VAL A 268 -10.84 2.30 10.06
CA VAL A 268 -11.32 3.34 10.96
C VAL A 268 -11.49 4.66 10.23
N GLY A 269 -12.36 5.50 10.75
CA GLY A 269 -12.50 6.90 10.35
C GLY A 269 -12.13 7.80 11.52
N VAL A 270 -11.39 8.87 11.24
CA VAL A 270 -11.00 9.93 12.18
C VAL A 270 -11.29 11.29 11.54
N ASP A 271 -11.11 12.37 12.29
CA ASP A 271 -11.16 13.70 11.68
C ASP A 271 -10.10 13.79 10.55
N PRO A 272 -10.41 14.38 9.37
CA PRO A 272 -9.45 14.53 8.30
C PRO A 272 -8.12 15.17 8.72
N ALA A 273 -8.13 16.10 9.68
CA ALA A 273 -6.89 16.69 10.23
C ALA A 273 -6.04 15.71 11.07
N ASP A 274 -6.57 14.51 11.36
CA ASP A 274 -5.91 13.42 12.10
C ASP A 274 -5.56 12.22 11.19
N THR A 275 -5.67 12.38 9.88
CA THR A 275 -5.48 11.28 8.91
C THR A 275 -4.21 10.47 9.19
N GLY A 276 -3.08 11.12 9.47
CA GLY A 276 -1.81 10.41 9.70
C GLY A 276 -1.73 9.67 11.04
N LEU A 277 -2.65 9.92 11.97
CA LEU A 277 -2.77 9.21 13.26
C LEU A 277 -3.70 7.99 13.16
N ALA A 278 -4.50 7.87 12.11
CA ALA A 278 -5.48 6.80 11.94
C ALA A 278 -4.90 5.36 12.00
N PRO A 279 -3.64 5.09 11.60
CA PRO A 279 -3.03 3.77 11.76
C PRO A 279 -2.98 3.29 13.21
N ILE A 280 -2.88 4.19 14.19
CA ILE A 280 -2.82 3.86 15.63
C ILE A 280 -4.10 3.10 16.04
N GLU A 281 -5.27 3.67 15.75
CA GLU A 281 -6.54 3.05 16.06
C GLU A 281 -6.80 1.80 15.18
N ALA A 282 -6.41 1.84 13.91
CA ALA A 282 -6.57 0.71 13.00
C ALA A 282 -5.78 -0.52 13.48
N ILE A 283 -4.52 -0.35 13.90
CA ILE A 283 -3.68 -1.40 14.47
C ILE A 283 -4.32 -1.96 15.74
N THR A 284 -4.66 -1.10 16.70
CA THR A 284 -5.26 -1.50 17.98
C THR A 284 -6.50 -2.36 17.75
N LYS A 285 -7.38 -1.92 16.84
CA LYS A 285 -8.62 -2.61 16.53
C LYS A 285 -8.40 -3.93 15.75
N ALA A 286 -7.42 -3.96 14.85
CA ALA A 286 -7.09 -5.18 14.09
C ALA A 286 -6.49 -6.26 14.99
N VAL A 287 -5.58 -5.90 15.90
CA VAL A 287 -4.97 -6.78 16.89
C VAL A 287 -6.03 -7.38 17.82
N ALA A 288 -6.94 -6.54 18.34
CA ALA A 288 -8.04 -7.00 19.18
C ALA A 288 -8.96 -8.00 18.44
N ARG A 289 -9.25 -7.76 17.15
CA ARG A 289 -10.05 -8.66 16.31
C ARG A 289 -9.35 -9.97 15.98
N ALA A 290 -8.01 -9.95 15.88
CA ALA A 290 -7.20 -11.14 15.68
C ALA A 290 -7.07 -11.98 16.97
N GLY A 291 -7.44 -11.43 18.13
CA GLY A 291 -7.36 -12.11 19.42
C GLY A 291 -5.93 -12.29 19.93
N ILE A 292 -5.01 -11.40 19.52
CA ILE A 292 -3.60 -11.41 19.92
C ILE A 292 -3.22 -10.13 20.67
N SER A 293 -2.06 -10.13 21.30
CA SER A 293 -1.43 -8.93 21.84
C SER A 293 -0.41 -8.34 20.87
N LEU A 294 -0.14 -7.04 20.96
CA LEU A 294 0.84 -6.36 20.11
C LEU A 294 2.27 -6.88 20.37
N SER A 295 2.55 -7.42 21.57
CA SER A 295 3.83 -8.04 21.92
C SER A 295 4.12 -9.34 21.16
N GLU A 296 3.09 -10.05 20.68
CA GLU A 296 3.23 -11.28 19.87
C GLU A 296 3.55 -10.98 18.41
N VAL A 297 3.40 -9.73 17.98
CA VAL A 297 3.66 -9.33 16.59
C VAL A 297 5.15 -9.24 16.34
N LYS A 298 5.64 -10.02 15.37
CA LYS A 298 7.06 -10.12 15.02
C LYS A 298 7.53 -8.99 14.12
N LEU A 299 6.71 -8.61 13.14
CA LEU A 299 7.00 -7.55 12.19
C LEU A 299 5.78 -6.64 11.97
N ILE A 300 6.05 -5.36 11.79
CA ILE A 300 5.03 -4.36 11.52
C ILE A 300 5.49 -3.55 10.29
N GLU A 301 4.65 -3.43 9.30
CA GLU A 301 4.86 -2.46 8.22
C GLU A 301 3.81 -1.36 8.30
N ILE A 302 4.27 -0.11 8.47
CA ILE A 302 3.46 1.09 8.49
C ILE A 302 3.85 1.92 7.26
N ASN A 303 2.89 2.21 6.39
CA ASN A 303 3.18 3.00 5.20
C ASN A 303 3.72 4.38 5.57
N GLU A 304 4.78 4.77 4.89
CA GLU A 304 5.46 6.05 5.04
C GLU A 304 4.97 7.03 3.97
N ALA A 305 3.65 7.34 3.97
CA ALA A 305 3.16 8.44 3.13
C ALA A 305 3.96 9.72 3.41
N PHE A 306 4.25 9.95 4.68
CA PHE A 306 5.22 10.89 5.26
C PHE A 306 5.90 10.21 6.44
N ALA A 307 7.15 10.51 6.72
CA ALA A 307 7.90 9.91 7.81
C ALA A 307 7.28 10.17 9.20
N SER A 308 6.49 11.24 9.33
CA SER A 308 5.73 11.55 10.55
C SER A 308 4.70 10.48 10.92
N VAL A 309 4.12 9.77 9.94
CA VAL A 309 3.06 8.77 10.16
C VAL A 309 3.57 7.55 10.94
N PRO A 310 4.62 6.82 10.48
CA PRO A 310 5.17 5.71 11.26
C PRO A 310 5.79 6.18 12.58
N LEU A 311 6.44 7.33 12.62
CA LEU A 311 7.01 7.88 13.87
C LEU A 311 5.93 8.15 14.92
N ALA A 312 4.80 8.77 14.55
CA ALA A 312 3.67 8.98 15.45
C ALA A 312 3.09 7.66 15.95
N THR A 313 2.96 6.67 15.06
CA THR A 313 2.43 5.35 15.40
C THR A 313 3.37 4.59 16.33
N VAL A 314 4.69 4.59 16.05
CA VAL A 314 5.72 3.99 16.91
C VAL A 314 5.67 4.60 18.31
N LYS A 315 5.63 5.94 18.39
CA LYS A 315 5.58 6.67 19.66
C LYS A 315 4.31 6.37 20.46
N ALA A 316 3.15 6.36 19.80
CA ALA A 316 1.87 6.16 20.46
C ALA A 316 1.64 4.72 20.95
N LEU A 317 2.18 3.72 20.26
CA LEU A 317 2.00 2.30 20.58
C LEU A 317 3.23 1.67 21.24
N ASP A 318 4.26 2.46 21.57
CA ASP A 318 5.54 2.04 22.16
C ASP A 318 6.17 0.86 21.39
N LEU A 319 6.27 1.00 20.05
CA LEU A 319 6.79 -0.06 19.20
C LEU A 319 8.31 -0.07 19.16
N ASP A 320 8.88 -1.26 19.20
CA ASP A 320 10.30 -1.46 18.88
C ASP A 320 10.55 -1.17 17.39
N THR A 321 11.35 -0.14 17.11
CA THR A 321 11.66 0.31 15.75
C THR A 321 12.32 -0.76 14.89
N ASP A 322 13.05 -1.72 15.48
CA ASP A 322 13.73 -2.79 14.75
C ASP A 322 12.74 -3.79 14.12
N ARG A 323 11.50 -3.80 14.62
CA ARG A 323 10.40 -4.60 14.07
C ARG A 323 9.55 -3.83 13.04
N VAL A 324 9.79 -2.51 12.89
CA VAL A 324 8.98 -1.65 12.00
C VAL A 324 9.71 -1.36 10.70
N ASN A 325 9.06 -1.58 9.56
CA ASN A 325 9.54 -1.25 8.22
C ASN A 325 10.94 -1.84 7.92
N TYR A 326 11.13 -3.10 8.26
CA TYR A 326 12.43 -3.80 8.16
C TYR A 326 13.01 -3.82 6.74
N SER A 327 12.15 -3.80 5.72
CA SER A 327 12.55 -3.77 4.29
C SER A 327 12.33 -2.41 3.63
N GLY A 328 12.20 -1.33 4.42
CA GLY A 328 11.78 -0.03 3.94
C GLY A 328 10.27 0.04 3.71
N SER A 329 9.76 1.21 3.33
CA SER A 329 8.35 1.42 2.98
C SER A 329 8.18 2.66 2.08
N GLY A 330 7.14 3.47 2.24
CA GLY A 330 6.75 4.54 1.32
C GLY A 330 7.83 5.58 1.00
N CYS A 331 8.64 6.02 1.96
CA CYS A 331 9.72 6.99 1.73
C CYS A 331 10.82 6.42 0.82
N SER A 332 11.09 5.13 0.90
CA SER A 332 12.16 4.48 0.14
C SER A 332 11.68 3.68 -1.05
N LEU A 333 10.77 2.71 -0.85
CA LEU A 333 10.23 1.87 -1.93
C LEU A 333 9.27 2.66 -2.82
N GLY A 334 8.63 3.69 -2.27
CA GLY A 334 7.61 4.47 -2.95
C GLY A 334 6.18 4.06 -2.53
N HIS A 335 5.23 4.87 -3.01
CA HIS A 335 3.82 4.75 -2.63
C HIS A 335 2.90 4.76 -3.85
N PRO A 336 2.82 3.63 -4.62
CA PRO A 336 1.78 3.46 -5.63
C PRO A 336 0.43 3.36 -4.93
N VAL A 337 -0.29 4.49 -4.81
CA VAL A 337 -1.37 4.74 -3.83
C VAL A 337 -2.34 3.58 -3.68
N ALA A 338 -2.99 3.14 -4.76
CA ALA A 338 -4.00 2.08 -4.67
C ALA A 338 -3.39 0.66 -4.53
N ALA A 339 -2.10 0.47 -4.83
CA ALA A 339 -1.42 -0.82 -4.73
C ALA A 339 -0.74 -1.04 -3.37
N THR A 340 -0.38 0.05 -2.67
CA THR A 340 0.50 -0.01 -1.49
C THR A 340 -0.01 -0.94 -0.39
N GLY A 341 -1.31 -0.92 -0.07
CA GLY A 341 -1.84 -1.77 0.99
C GLY A 341 -1.69 -3.27 0.70
N ALA A 342 -1.86 -3.70 -0.55
CA ALA A 342 -1.62 -5.08 -0.98
C ALA A 342 -0.11 -5.38 -1.02
N ARG A 343 0.71 -4.46 -1.55
CA ARG A 343 2.17 -4.59 -1.58
C ARG A 343 2.76 -4.83 -0.19
N MET A 344 2.30 -4.11 0.82
CA MET A 344 2.76 -4.27 2.20
C MET A 344 2.46 -5.67 2.73
N ILE A 345 1.28 -6.22 2.45
CA ILE A 345 0.93 -7.59 2.84
C ILE A 345 1.81 -8.60 2.10
N VAL A 346 2.06 -8.40 0.80
CA VAL A 346 2.98 -9.25 0.02
C VAL A 346 4.36 -9.30 0.66
N THR A 347 5.00 -8.13 0.86
CA THR A 347 6.33 -8.05 1.48
C THR A 347 6.36 -8.67 2.88
N LEU A 348 5.34 -8.42 3.69
CA LEU A 348 5.25 -8.92 5.06
C LEU A 348 5.14 -10.45 5.12
N VAL A 349 4.37 -11.07 4.21
CA VAL A 349 4.27 -12.54 4.09
C VAL A 349 5.64 -13.14 3.79
N HIS A 350 6.35 -12.63 2.78
CA HIS A 350 7.66 -13.16 2.39
C HIS A 350 8.71 -12.93 3.47
N GLU A 351 8.70 -11.77 4.13
CA GLU A 351 9.66 -11.46 5.19
C GLU A 351 9.45 -12.34 6.44
N LEU A 352 8.20 -12.57 6.83
CA LEU A 352 7.88 -13.48 7.94
C LEU A 352 8.29 -14.91 7.61
N ARG A 353 8.08 -15.39 6.38
CA ARG A 353 8.50 -16.73 5.96
C ARG A 353 10.01 -16.90 6.08
N ARG A 354 10.81 -15.92 5.60
CA ARG A 354 12.28 -15.96 5.77
C ARG A 354 12.73 -16.00 7.23
N ARG A 355 11.90 -15.49 8.13
CA ARG A 355 12.19 -15.42 9.57
C ARG A 355 11.57 -16.54 10.40
N GLY A 356 11.09 -17.61 9.77
CA GLY A 356 10.50 -18.76 10.48
C GLY A 356 9.09 -18.53 10.99
N GLY A 357 8.30 -17.69 10.30
CA GLY A 357 6.88 -17.45 10.62
C GLY A 357 6.63 -16.46 11.75
N GLY A 358 5.37 -16.35 12.14
CA GLY A 358 4.87 -15.48 13.21
C GLY A 358 3.81 -14.51 12.76
N PHE A 359 3.33 -13.65 13.67
CA PHE A 359 2.36 -12.60 13.38
C PHE A 359 3.03 -11.37 12.77
N GLY A 360 2.34 -10.77 11.79
CA GLY A 360 2.71 -9.50 11.21
C GLY A 360 1.52 -8.57 11.03
N ILE A 361 1.78 -7.27 11.01
CA ILE A 361 0.78 -6.22 10.78
C ILE A 361 1.24 -5.34 9.62
N ALA A 362 0.34 -5.14 8.65
CA ALA A 362 0.43 -4.07 7.67
C ALA A 362 -0.60 -2.99 8.00
N ALA A 363 -0.18 -1.71 8.08
CA ALA A 363 -1.06 -0.60 8.43
C ALA A 363 -0.73 0.65 7.63
N LEU A 364 -1.77 1.44 7.30
CA LEU A 364 -1.59 2.70 6.57
C LEU A 364 -2.71 3.69 6.88
N CYS A 365 -2.39 4.97 6.76
CA CYS A 365 -3.38 6.03 6.64
C CYS A 365 -3.96 6.08 5.23
N ALA A 366 -5.12 6.67 5.08
CA ALA A 366 -5.74 6.93 3.77
C ALA A 366 -6.46 8.27 3.80
N GLY A 367 -6.37 9.01 2.69
CA GLY A 367 -6.95 10.35 2.57
C GLY A 367 -8.42 10.41 3.02
N GLY A 368 -8.80 11.54 3.60
CA GLY A 368 -10.16 11.75 4.12
C GLY A 368 -10.37 11.31 5.57
N GLY A 369 -9.30 11.16 6.36
CA GLY A 369 -9.40 10.78 7.78
C GLY A 369 -9.63 9.27 7.95
N MET A 370 -8.95 8.43 7.18
CA MET A 370 -9.09 6.98 7.28
C MET A 370 -7.78 6.30 7.66
N GLY A 371 -7.89 5.14 8.34
CA GLY A 371 -6.80 4.20 8.58
C GLY A 371 -7.25 2.77 8.31
N SER A 372 -6.31 1.92 7.93
CA SER A 372 -6.57 0.50 7.75
C SER A 372 -5.39 -0.33 8.23
N ALA A 373 -5.68 -1.49 8.83
CA ALA A 373 -4.67 -2.45 9.26
C ALA A 373 -5.14 -3.89 9.02
N THR A 374 -4.21 -4.76 8.71
CA THR A 374 -4.43 -6.21 8.52
C THR A 374 -3.39 -6.99 9.30
N VAL A 375 -3.84 -7.94 10.10
CA VAL A 375 -3.00 -8.90 10.84
C VAL A 375 -2.95 -10.20 10.04
N ILE A 376 -1.74 -10.66 9.77
CA ILE A 376 -1.47 -11.96 9.15
C ILE A 376 -0.69 -12.84 10.11
N GLU A 377 -0.89 -14.14 9.99
CA GLU A 377 -0.04 -15.14 10.61
C GLU A 377 0.61 -15.98 9.52
N VAL A 378 1.92 -16.12 9.58
CA VAL A 378 2.69 -17.00 8.70
C VAL A 378 3.12 -18.20 9.52
N PRO A 379 2.78 -19.45 9.13
CA PRO A 379 3.21 -20.62 9.87
C PRO A 379 4.74 -20.77 9.84
N ALA A 380 5.28 -21.37 10.86
CA ALA A 380 6.66 -21.83 10.82
C ALA A 380 6.82 -22.89 9.69
N PRO A 381 7.97 -22.94 9.01
CA PRO A 381 8.23 -23.88 7.92
C PRO A 381 8.22 -25.33 8.38
#